data_821e64a532045dcee6a4755f2c1645a7
#
_entry.id   821e64a532045dcee6a4755f2c1645a7
#
_cell.length_a   1.000
_cell.length_b   1.000
_cell.length_c   1.000
_cell.angle_alpha   90.00
_cell.angle_beta   90.00
_cell.angle_gamma   90.00
#
_symmetry.space_group_name_H-M   'P 1'
#
loop_
_entity.id
_entity.type
_entity.pdbx_description
1 polymer ?
#
loop_
_entity_poly.entity_id
_entity_poly.type
_entity_poly.pdbx_seq_one_letter_code
_entity_poly.pdbx_strand_id
1 'polypeptide(L)'
;MRIPAPAGPASPASAHGPCTAAGAHLPGLERFNTAAHSAATAALLSCCGSRRWARRVAAHRPYPDLGSLLAAADEAGYDLSTADLDEALAAESSSGLHPTAPAAAHTALRAAHAAYEASFGHAFVICLDGFRSDEHPDQVLAGIRSRLANDPDEERVVAAEELRRLARARLAHVVAGRPGDP
;
A
#
# COMPACT_ATOMS: atom_id res chain seq x y z
N MET A 1 -27.11 52.91 53.12
CA MET A 1 -26.29 51.72 53.48
C MET A 1 -26.15 50.85 52.23
N ARG A 2 -25.05 50.99 51.47
CA ARG A 2 -24.82 50.26 50.22
C ARG A 2 -23.88 49.11 50.52
N ILE A 3 -24.32 47.89 50.16
CA ILE A 3 -23.53 46.68 50.27
C ILE A 3 -22.73 46.54 48.98
N PRO A 4 -21.40 46.34 48.97
CA PRO A 4 -20.65 46.07 47.79
C PRO A 4 -20.80 44.58 47.34
N ALA A 5 -20.93 44.38 46.01
CA ALA A 5 -21.00 43.06 45.38
C ALA A 5 -19.63 42.36 45.40
N PRO A 6 -19.61 41.02 45.51
CA PRO A 6 -18.34 40.29 45.48
C PRO A 6 -17.77 40.19 44.08
N ALA A 7 -16.45 40.34 43.98
CA ALA A 7 -15.65 40.17 42.76
C ALA A 7 -15.67 38.68 42.35
N GLY A 8 -16.02 38.39 41.09
CA GLY A 8 -15.93 37.07 40.51
C GLY A 8 -14.49 36.66 40.20
N PRO A 9 -14.16 35.35 40.23
CA PRO A 9 -12.82 34.87 39.97
C PRO A 9 -12.43 35.03 38.50
N ALA A 10 -11.23 35.52 38.28
CA ALA A 10 -10.60 35.63 36.96
C ALA A 10 -10.37 34.22 36.37
N SER A 11 -10.88 33.98 35.17
CA SER A 11 -10.57 32.79 34.36
C SER A 11 -9.10 32.81 33.95
N PRO A 12 -8.37 31.70 34.12
CA PRO A 12 -7.03 31.61 33.54
C PRO A 12 -7.13 31.48 32.03
N ALA A 13 -6.43 32.37 31.31
CA ALA A 13 -6.24 32.28 29.86
C ALA A 13 -5.55 30.95 29.52
N SER A 14 -6.28 30.09 28.79
CA SER A 14 -5.72 28.89 28.20
C SER A 14 -4.71 29.28 27.11
N ALA A 15 -3.44 29.19 27.44
CA ALA A 15 -2.36 29.22 26.47
C ALA A 15 -2.44 27.94 25.64
N HIS A 16 -3.05 28.04 24.45
CA HIS A 16 -2.94 27.01 23.41
C HIS A 16 -1.53 27.14 22.82
N GLY A 17 -0.59 26.38 23.38
CA GLY A 17 0.69 26.14 22.73
C GLY A 17 0.46 25.42 21.42
N PRO A 18 1.26 25.69 20.38
CA PRO A 18 1.17 24.94 19.13
C PRO A 18 1.50 23.48 19.41
N CYS A 19 0.54 22.59 19.18
CA CYS A 19 0.79 21.15 19.07
C CYS A 19 1.68 20.94 17.85
N THR A 20 2.97 21.05 18.01
CA THR A 20 3.95 20.44 17.13
C THR A 20 3.82 18.93 17.37
N ALA A 21 2.97 18.27 16.58
CA ALA A 21 3.10 16.85 16.37
C ALA A 21 4.53 16.63 15.83
N ALA A 22 5.43 16.24 16.72
CA ALA A 22 6.76 15.80 16.34
C ALA A 22 6.55 14.58 15.43
N GLY A 23 6.58 14.79 14.12
CA GLY A 23 6.55 13.73 13.14
C GLY A 23 7.68 12.77 13.49
N ALA A 24 7.34 11.52 13.78
CA ALA A 24 8.33 10.51 14.09
C ALA A 24 9.37 10.51 12.96
N HIS A 25 10.61 10.84 13.29
CA HIS A 25 11.72 10.85 12.34
C HIS A 25 11.89 9.42 11.82
N LEU A 26 11.57 9.19 10.55
CA LEU A 26 11.70 7.91 9.85
C LEU A 26 12.96 7.95 8.99
N PRO A 27 14.07 7.31 9.44
CA PRO A 27 15.33 7.33 8.69
C PRO A 27 15.20 6.80 7.25
N GLY A 28 14.24 5.90 7.02
CA GLY A 28 13.96 5.37 5.70
C GLY A 28 13.31 6.39 4.77
N LEU A 29 12.41 7.23 5.27
CA LEU A 29 11.81 8.32 4.50
C LEU A 29 12.87 9.36 4.10
N GLU A 30 13.77 9.71 5.02
CA GLU A 30 14.87 10.62 4.72
C GLU A 30 15.81 10.04 3.64
N ARG A 31 16.19 8.77 3.77
CA ARG A 31 16.95 8.07 2.72
C ARG A 31 16.23 8.07 1.38
N PHE A 32 14.93 7.83 1.36
CA PHE A 32 14.11 7.88 0.15
C PHE A 32 14.11 9.29 -0.46
N ASN A 33 13.94 10.33 0.37
CA ASN A 33 13.90 11.73 -0.06
C ASN A 33 15.23 12.19 -0.67
N THR A 34 16.37 11.77 -0.08
CA THR A 34 17.74 12.17 -0.49
C THR A 34 18.36 11.25 -1.54
N ALA A 35 17.76 10.09 -1.80
CA ALA A 35 18.25 9.14 -2.78
C ALA A 35 18.33 9.74 -4.19
N ALA A 36 19.31 9.31 -4.98
CA ALA A 36 19.38 9.64 -6.40
C ALA A 36 18.05 9.29 -7.09
N HIS A 37 17.64 10.06 -8.10
CA HIS A 37 16.34 9.86 -8.77
C HIS A 37 16.17 8.43 -9.30
N SER A 38 17.23 7.85 -9.89
CA SER A 38 17.21 6.46 -10.38
C SER A 38 17.00 5.44 -9.26
N ALA A 39 17.65 5.61 -8.11
CA ALA A 39 17.53 4.71 -6.97
C ALA A 39 16.13 4.78 -6.36
N ALA A 40 15.58 5.99 -6.19
CA ALA A 40 14.21 6.16 -5.71
C ALA A 40 13.18 5.56 -6.68
N THR A 41 13.36 5.78 -7.99
CA THR A 41 12.49 5.19 -9.01
C THR A 41 12.57 3.66 -9.01
N ALA A 42 13.76 3.07 -8.85
CA ALA A 42 13.92 1.61 -8.75
C ALA A 42 13.21 1.04 -7.52
N ALA A 43 13.33 1.71 -6.35
CA ALA A 43 12.61 1.33 -5.14
C ALA A 43 11.08 1.41 -5.32
N LEU A 44 10.59 2.42 -6.01
CA LEU A 44 9.16 2.55 -6.32
C LEU A 44 8.69 1.47 -7.30
N LEU A 45 9.47 1.13 -8.32
CA LEU A 45 9.14 0.06 -9.26
C LEU A 45 9.09 -1.31 -8.59
N SER A 46 9.82 -1.54 -7.50
CA SER A 46 9.66 -2.77 -6.70
C SER A 46 8.38 -2.80 -5.88
N CYS A 47 7.74 -1.64 -5.64
CA CYS A 47 6.45 -1.56 -4.95
C CYS A 47 5.26 -1.72 -5.92
N CYS A 48 5.36 -1.13 -7.11
CA CYS A 48 4.37 -1.22 -8.18
C CYS A 48 5.08 -1.13 -9.54
N GLY A 49 4.86 -2.11 -10.41
CA GLY A 49 5.56 -2.24 -11.70
C GLY A 49 5.23 -1.15 -12.74
N SER A 50 4.36 -0.18 -12.45
CA SER A 50 4.04 0.92 -13.35
C SER A 50 5.12 2.00 -13.34
N ARG A 51 5.73 2.24 -14.50
CA ARG A 51 6.70 3.32 -14.69
C ARG A 51 6.08 4.71 -14.52
N ARG A 52 4.81 4.87 -14.89
CA ARG A 52 4.09 6.14 -14.72
C ARG A 52 3.90 6.45 -13.24
N TRP A 53 3.42 5.47 -12.48
CA TRP A 53 3.26 5.59 -11.02
C TRP A 53 4.58 5.94 -10.34
N ALA A 54 5.63 5.17 -10.61
CA ALA A 54 6.94 5.37 -10.00
C ALA A 54 7.51 6.76 -10.30
N ARG A 55 7.44 7.23 -11.56
CA ARG A 55 7.91 8.57 -11.94
C ARG A 55 7.11 9.68 -11.25
N ARG A 56 5.79 9.54 -11.15
CA ARG A 56 4.93 10.54 -10.50
C ARG A 56 5.26 10.66 -9.02
N VAL A 57 5.34 9.55 -8.30
CA VAL A 57 5.70 9.55 -6.87
C VAL A 57 7.13 10.09 -6.67
N ALA A 58 8.10 9.69 -7.49
CA ALA A 58 9.49 10.17 -7.39
C ALA A 58 9.63 11.69 -7.64
N ALA A 59 8.80 12.26 -8.52
CA ALA A 59 8.86 13.68 -8.90
C ALA A 59 8.42 14.63 -7.78
N HIS A 60 7.60 14.18 -6.82
CA HIS A 60 7.07 15.01 -5.74
C HIS A 60 7.93 14.99 -4.46
N ARG A 61 9.09 14.32 -4.50
CA ARG A 61 10.05 14.38 -3.38
C ARG A 61 10.65 15.77 -3.21
N PRO A 62 10.95 16.20 -1.97
CA PRO A 62 10.88 15.47 -0.71
C PRO A 62 9.48 15.44 -0.09
N TYR A 63 9.12 14.35 0.58
CA TYR A 63 7.88 14.22 1.35
C TYR A 63 8.13 14.58 2.82
N PRO A 64 7.24 15.37 3.46
CA PRO A 64 7.43 15.78 4.85
C PRO A 64 7.25 14.62 5.85
N ASP A 65 6.39 13.65 5.53
CA ASP A 65 6.06 12.51 6.36
C ASP A 65 5.59 11.31 5.53
N LEU A 66 5.45 10.16 6.18
CA LEU A 66 4.98 8.93 5.55
C LEU A 66 3.55 9.06 5.02
N GLY A 67 2.68 9.76 5.74
CA GLY A 67 1.29 9.95 5.32
C GLY A 67 1.20 10.67 3.98
N SER A 68 1.96 11.74 3.81
CA SER A 68 2.06 12.51 2.56
C SER A 68 2.60 11.69 1.40
N LEU A 69 3.61 10.84 1.65
CA LEU A 69 4.14 9.93 0.63
C LEU A 69 3.08 8.89 0.22
N LEU A 70 2.40 8.28 1.18
CA LEU A 70 1.38 7.27 0.90
C LEU A 70 0.14 7.87 0.22
N ALA A 71 -0.26 9.09 0.58
CA ALA A 71 -1.34 9.80 -0.11
C ALA A 71 -1.00 10.09 -1.57
N ALA A 72 0.22 10.56 -1.85
CA ALA A 72 0.68 10.78 -3.22
C ALA A 72 0.78 9.47 -4.03
N ALA A 73 1.16 8.38 -3.38
CA ALA A 73 1.17 7.06 -4.00
C ALA A 73 -0.24 6.55 -4.35
N ASP A 74 -1.21 6.77 -3.46
CA ASP A 74 -2.62 6.45 -3.71
C ASP A 74 -3.19 7.27 -4.87
N GLU A 75 -2.98 8.59 -4.89
CA GLU A 75 -3.39 9.46 -6.01
C GLU A 75 -2.78 9.01 -7.34
N ALA A 76 -1.47 8.72 -7.35
CA ALA A 76 -0.82 8.22 -8.54
C ALA A 76 -1.39 6.88 -9.01
N GLY A 77 -1.86 6.04 -8.09
CA GLY A 77 -2.52 4.77 -8.37
C GLY A 77 -3.90 4.94 -9.01
N TYR A 78 -4.71 5.88 -8.54
CA TYR A 78 -6.02 6.18 -9.13
C TYR A 78 -5.94 6.78 -10.54
N ASP A 79 -4.83 7.45 -10.86
CA ASP A 79 -4.61 8.09 -12.17
C ASP A 79 -3.97 7.15 -13.21
N LEU A 80 -3.81 5.87 -12.92
CA LEU A 80 -3.29 4.90 -13.88
C LEU A 80 -4.30 4.68 -15.00
N SER A 81 -3.82 4.76 -16.23
CA SER A 81 -4.58 4.30 -17.39
C SER A 81 -4.66 2.78 -17.43
N THR A 82 -5.53 2.23 -18.26
CA THR A 82 -5.61 0.78 -18.49
C THR A 82 -4.25 0.18 -18.86
N ALA A 83 -3.50 0.84 -19.74
CA ALA A 83 -2.17 0.38 -20.16
C ALA A 83 -1.12 0.43 -19.03
N ASP A 84 -1.19 1.45 -18.17
CA ASP A 84 -0.30 1.55 -16.99
C ASP A 84 -0.63 0.47 -15.95
N LEU A 85 -1.93 0.13 -15.80
CA LEU A 85 -2.38 -0.95 -14.93
C LEU A 85 -1.93 -2.32 -15.49
N ASP A 86 -2.08 -2.53 -16.79
CA ASP A 86 -1.62 -3.77 -17.45
C ASP A 86 -0.10 -3.94 -17.31
N GLU A 87 0.68 -2.85 -17.44
CA GLU A 87 2.13 -2.85 -17.17
C GLU A 87 2.43 -3.29 -15.72
N ALA A 88 1.70 -2.74 -14.76
CA ALA A 88 1.90 -3.05 -13.36
C ALA A 88 1.52 -4.50 -13.02
N LEU A 89 0.38 -4.98 -13.52
CA LEU A 89 -0.08 -6.36 -13.33
C LEU A 89 0.85 -7.38 -14.00
N ALA A 90 1.43 -7.04 -15.16
CA ALA A 90 2.41 -7.90 -15.83
C ALA A 90 3.73 -8.04 -15.06
N ALA A 91 4.04 -7.09 -14.18
CA ALA A 91 5.22 -7.15 -13.31
C ALA A 91 4.96 -7.96 -12.02
N GLU A 92 3.71 -8.27 -11.70
CA GLU A 92 3.35 -9.06 -10.54
C GLU A 92 3.52 -10.56 -10.81
N SER A 93 3.81 -11.30 -9.74
CA SER A 93 3.87 -12.75 -9.77
C SER A 93 2.92 -13.33 -8.71
N SER A 94 2.35 -14.48 -9.02
CA SER A 94 1.48 -15.20 -8.08
C SER A 94 2.23 -15.57 -6.81
N SER A 95 1.68 -15.21 -5.65
CA SER A 95 2.27 -15.52 -4.35
C SER A 95 2.26 -17.02 -4.09
N GLY A 96 3.40 -17.59 -3.73
CA GLY A 96 3.55 -18.99 -3.36
C GLY A 96 3.14 -19.27 -1.90
N LEU A 97 3.00 -20.56 -1.58
CA LEU A 97 2.88 -21.03 -0.20
C LEU A 97 4.27 -21.11 0.47
N HIS A 98 4.26 -21.10 1.80
CA HIS A 98 5.46 -21.41 2.56
C HIS A 98 6.00 -22.81 2.16
N PRO A 99 7.32 -23.01 2.02
CA PRO A 99 7.91 -24.27 1.55
C PRO A 99 7.49 -25.53 2.34
N THR A 100 7.11 -25.36 3.61
CA THR A 100 6.66 -26.46 4.48
C THR A 100 5.18 -26.84 4.31
N ALA A 101 4.42 -26.15 3.47
CA ALA A 101 3.03 -26.48 3.23
C ALA A 101 2.90 -27.84 2.52
N PRO A 102 1.80 -28.61 2.75
CA PRO A 102 1.57 -29.89 2.08
C PRO A 102 1.58 -29.78 0.55
N ALA A 103 2.13 -30.78 -0.13
CA ALA A 103 2.21 -30.81 -1.60
C ALA A 103 0.84 -30.65 -2.28
N ALA A 104 -0.23 -31.21 -1.68
CA ALA A 104 -1.58 -31.03 -2.17
C ALA A 104 -2.04 -29.58 -2.13
N ALA A 105 -1.68 -28.82 -1.09
CA ALA A 105 -2.00 -27.40 -0.99
C ALA A 105 -1.26 -26.57 -2.05
N HIS A 106 0.03 -26.88 -2.29
CA HIS A 106 0.78 -26.26 -3.39
C HIS A 106 0.15 -26.54 -4.76
N THR A 107 -0.32 -27.76 -4.98
CA THR A 107 -0.97 -28.15 -6.24
C THR A 107 -2.31 -27.43 -6.41
N ALA A 108 -3.12 -27.36 -5.37
CA ALA A 108 -4.41 -26.67 -5.41
C ALA A 108 -4.24 -25.17 -5.66
N LEU A 109 -3.28 -24.53 -5.00
CA LEU A 109 -3.01 -23.10 -5.18
C LEU A 109 -2.52 -22.81 -6.60
N ARG A 110 -1.57 -23.59 -7.13
CA ARG A 110 -1.11 -23.44 -8.52
C ARG A 110 -2.23 -23.61 -9.54
N ALA A 111 -3.12 -24.59 -9.33
CA ALA A 111 -4.26 -24.78 -10.21
C ALA A 111 -5.23 -23.59 -10.16
N ALA A 112 -5.48 -23.04 -8.96
CA ALA A 112 -6.31 -21.86 -8.79
C ALA A 112 -5.72 -20.63 -9.49
N HIS A 113 -4.42 -20.36 -9.33
CA HIS A 113 -3.73 -19.28 -10.02
C HIS A 113 -3.78 -19.46 -11.54
N ALA A 114 -3.50 -20.67 -12.06
CA ALA A 114 -3.56 -20.95 -13.48
C ALA A 114 -4.97 -20.73 -14.06
N ALA A 115 -6.02 -21.10 -13.33
CA ALA A 115 -7.40 -20.87 -13.74
C ALA A 115 -7.72 -19.36 -13.80
N TYR A 116 -7.26 -18.59 -12.81
CA TYR A 116 -7.44 -17.14 -12.76
C TYR A 116 -6.70 -16.45 -13.91
N GLU A 117 -5.42 -16.78 -14.10
CA GLU A 117 -4.60 -16.22 -15.19
C GLU A 117 -5.17 -16.55 -16.57
N ALA A 118 -5.72 -17.76 -16.75
CA ALA A 118 -6.40 -18.14 -17.99
C ALA A 118 -7.69 -17.34 -18.24
N SER A 119 -8.39 -16.93 -17.17
CA SER A 119 -9.64 -16.16 -17.29
C SER A 119 -9.40 -14.68 -17.55
N PHE A 120 -8.39 -14.09 -16.91
CA PHE A 120 -8.21 -12.62 -16.90
C PHE A 120 -6.92 -12.14 -17.56
N GLY A 121 -5.98 -13.03 -17.90
CA GLY A 121 -4.76 -12.72 -18.62
C GLY A 121 -3.65 -12.04 -17.80
N HIS A 122 -3.80 -11.98 -16.49
CA HIS A 122 -2.81 -11.42 -15.56
C HIS A 122 -2.72 -12.20 -14.25
N ALA A 123 -1.64 -12.02 -13.49
CA ALA A 123 -1.46 -12.65 -12.19
C ALA A 123 -2.55 -12.21 -11.19
N PHE A 124 -2.95 -13.13 -10.32
CA PHE A 124 -3.83 -12.82 -9.21
C PHE A 124 -3.10 -11.96 -8.18
N VAL A 125 -3.63 -10.80 -7.88
CA VAL A 125 -3.12 -9.86 -6.89
C VAL A 125 -4.11 -9.69 -5.75
N ILE A 126 -3.61 -9.72 -4.51
CA ILE A 126 -4.37 -9.52 -3.28
C ILE A 126 -3.44 -8.90 -2.23
N CYS A 127 -3.91 -7.90 -1.51
CA CYS A 127 -3.21 -7.36 -0.36
C CYS A 127 -3.56 -8.19 0.89
N LEU A 128 -2.55 -8.82 1.45
CA LEU A 128 -2.68 -9.65 2.66
C LEU A 128 -2.24 -8.92 3.93
N ASP A 129 -2.00 -7.61 3.82
CA ASP A 129 -1.65 -6.79 4.98
C ASP A 129 -2.78 -6.82 6.01
N GLY A 130 -2.43 -7.09 7.26
CA GLY A 130 -3.39 -7.27 8.36
C GLY A 130 -3.89 -8.70 8.58
N PHE A 131 -3.59 -9.66 7.68
CA PHE A 131 -3.84 -11.07 7.90
C PHE A 131 -2.61 -11.77 8.50
N ARG A 132 -2.82 -12.83 9.25
CA ARG A 132 -1.73 -13.66 9.76
C ARG A 132 -1.16 -14.51 8.64
N SER A 133 0.15 -14.78 8.68
CA SER A 133 0.83 -15.54 7.61
C SER A 133 0.26 -16.98 7.43
N ASP A 134 -0.27 -17.59 8.49
CA ASP A 134 -0.92 -18.91 8.42
C ASP A 134 -2.30 -18.87 7.76
N GLU A 135 -2.94 -17.69 7.67
CA GLU A 135 -4.22 -17.46 7.00
C GLU A 135 -4.07 -17.13 5.50
N HIS A 136 -2.89 -16.69 5.06
CA HIS A 136 -2.66 -16.23 3.70
C HIS A 136 -3.12 -17.21 2.62
N PRO A 137 -2.82 -18.54 2.71
CA PRO A 137 -3.24 -19.48 1.67
C PRO A 137 -4.75 -19.57 1.51
N ASP A 138 -5.47 -19.56 2.63
CA ASP A 138 -6.93 -19.63 2.62
C ASP A 138 -7.54 -18.34 2.07
N GLN A 139 -6.97 -17.18 2.41
CA GLN A 139 -7.39 -15.90 1.87
C GLN A 139 -7.17 -15.82 0.35
N VAL A 140 -6.03 -16.27 -0.14
CA VAL A 140 -5.73 -16.32 -1.57
C VAL A 140 -6.71 -17.24 -2.29
N LEU A 141 -6.93 -18.47 -1.80
CA LEU A 141 -7.86 -19.41 -2.42
C LEU A 141 -9.31 -18.91 -2.40
N ALA A 142 -9.75 -18.33 -1.30
CA ALA A 142 -11.07 -17.73 -1.18
C ALA A 142 -11.23 -16.55 -2.14
N GLY A 143 -10.22 -15.67 -2.21
CA GLY A 143 -10.17 -14.53 -3.12
C GLY A 143 -10.25 -14.97 -4.60
N ILE A 144 -9.44 -15.95 -5.01
CA ILE A 144 -9.49 -16.48 -6.37
C ILE A 144 -10.88 -17.04 -6.70
N ARG A 145 -11.45 -17.86 -5.82
CA ARG A 145 -12.78 -18.45 -6.05
C ARG A 145 -13.88 -17.41 -6.20
N SER A 146 -13.87 -16.37 -5.37
CA SER A 146 -14.87 -15.30 -5.45
C SER A 146 -14.71 -14.49 -6.72
N ARG A 147 -13.46 -14.17 -7.11
CA ARG A 147 -13.16 -13.27 -8.24
C ARG A 147 -13.25 -13.97 -9.60
N LEU A 148 -13.14 -15.30 -9.68
CA LEU A 148 -13.38 -16.04 -10.93
C LEU A 148 -14.82 -15.91 -11.46
N ALA A 149 -15.78 -15.45 -10.64
CA ALA A 149 -17.15 -15.19 -11.04
C ALA A 149 -17.37 -13.78 -11.62
N ASN A 150 -16.38 -12.89 -11.48
CA ASN A 150 -16.47 -11.50 -11.99
C ASN A 150 -16.43 -11.49 -13.52
N ASP A 151 -17.04 -10.48 -14.12
CA ASP A 151 -16.71 -10.16 -15.49
C ASP A 151 -15.35 -9.47 -15.60
N PRO A 152 -14.71 -9.42 -16.79
CA PRO A 152 -13.37 -8.87 -16.96
C PRO A 152 -13.22 -7.39 -16.53
N ASP A 153 -14.28 -6.58 -16.69
CA ASP A 153 -14.23 -5.15 -16.34
C ASP A 153 -14.36 -4.98 -14.82
N GLU A 154 -15.24 -5.75 -14.17
CA GLU A 154 -15.34 -5.79 -12.69
C GLU A 154 -14.03 -6.27 -12.07
N GLU A 155 -13.45 -7.34 -12.62
CA GLU A 155 -12.19 -7.88 -12.13
C GLU A 155 -11.05 -6.89 -12.25
N ARG A 156 -11.00 -6.14 -13.35
CA ARG A 156 -9.98 -5.08 -13.55
C ARG A 156 -10.05 -4.01 -12.47
N VAL A 157 -11.23 -3.60 -12.05
CA VAL A 157 -11.42 -2.63 -10.95
C VAL A 157 -10.94 -3.20 -9.62
N VAL A 158 -11.27 -4.45 -9.34
CA VAL A 158 -10.82 -5.14 -8.11
C VAL A 158 -9.29 -5.31 -8.11
N ALA A 159 -8.71 -5.73 -9.23
CA ALA A 159 -7.27 -5.91 -9.37
C ALA A 159 -6.52 -4.58 -9.20
N ALA A 160 -7.04 -3.47 -9.73
CA ALA A 160 -6.46 -2.14 -9.57
C ALA A 160 -6.46 -1.70 -8.10
N GLU A 161 -7.55 -1.94 -7.37
CA GLU A 161 -7.66 -1.61 -5.95
C GLU A 161 -6.71 -2.46 -5.09
N GLU A 162 -6.62 -3.77 -5.35
CA GLU A 162 -5.70 -4.64 -4.64
C GLU A 162 -4.22 -4.28 -4.92
N LEU A 163 -3.89 -3.97 -6.17
CA LEU A 163 -2.55 -3.51 -6.55
C LEU A 163 -2.18 -2.19 -5.85
N ARG A 164 -3.13 -1.25 -5.73
CA ARG A 164 -2.93 0.01 -5.02
C ARG A 164 -2.64 -0.24 -3.53
N ARG A 165 -3.39 -1.14 -2.88
CA ARG A 165 -3.15 -1.54 -1.49
C ARG A 165 -1.78 -2.20 -1.30
N LEU A 166 -1.40 -3.09 -2.21
CA LEU A 166 -0.09 -3.74 -2.22
C LEU A 166 1.04 -2.72 -2.36
N ALA A 167 0.93 -1.80 -3.33
CA ALA A 167 1.93 -0.76 -3.53
C ALA A 167 2.10 0.11 -2.29
N ARG A 168 0.99 0.48 -1.64
CA ARG A 168 0.98 1.25 -0.39
C ARG A 168 1.69 0.49 0.75
N ALA A 169 1.36 -0.78 0.95
CA ALA A 169 1.95 -1.61 2.00
C ALA A 169 3.47 -1.81 1.77
N ARG A 170 3.87 -2.15 0.55
CA ARG A 170 5.27 -2.31 0.16
C ARG A 170 6.07 -1.00 0.34
N LEU A 171 5.49 0.13 -0.06
CA LEU A 171 6.13 1.44 0.09
C LEU A 171 6.32 1.80 1.56
N ALA A 172 5.34 1.54 2.41
CA ALA A 172 5.46 1.72 3.85
C ALA A 172 6.60 0.88 4.45
N HIS A 173 6.74 -0.38 4.02
CA HIS A 173 7.85 -1.25 4.44
C HIS A 173 9.22 -0.74 3.96
N VAL A 174 9.34 -0.29 2.71
CA VAL A 174 10.58 0.26 2.15
C VAL A 174 11.07 1.46 2.97
N VAL A 175 10.18 2.39 3.32
CA VAL A 175 10.57 3.58 4.11
C VAL A 175 10.65 3.33 5.60
N ALA A 176 10.00 2.30 6.14
CA ALA A 176 10.20 1.88 7.52
C ALA A 176 11.57 1.20 7.74
N GLY A 177 12.30 0.89 6.65
CA GLY A 177 13.59 0.20 6.71
C GLY A 177 13.48 -1.26 7.13
N ARG A 178 12.29 -1.85 7.05
CA ARG A 178 12.11 -3.30 7.17
C ARG A 178 12.42 -3.91 5.80
N PRO A 179 13.44 -4.80 5.70
CA PRO A 179 13.58 -5.63 4.49
C PRO A 179 12.27 -6.41 4.36
N GLY A 180 11.66 -6.35 3.17
CA GLY A 180 10.44 -7.09 2.90
C GLY A 180 10.67 -8.56 3.23
N ASP A 181 9.75 -9.15 3.97
CA ASP A 181 9.68 -10.60 4.13
C ASP A 181 9.44 -11.17 2.72
N PRO A 182 10.25 -12.15 2.25
CA PRO A 182 10.16 -12.69 0.89
C PRO A 182 8.87 -13.46 0.65
#